data_3f7b71d166995691382217f5d8f7fe6e
#
_entry.id   3f7b71d166995691382217f5d8f7fe6e
#
_cell.length_a   1.000
_cell.length_b   1.000
_cell.length_c   1.000
_cell.angle_alpha   90.00
_cell.angle_beta   90.00
_cell.angle_gamma   90.00
#
_symmetry.space_group_name_H-M   'P 1'
#
loop_
_entity.id
_entity.type
_entity.pdbx_description
1 polymer ?
#
loop_
_entity_poly.entity_id
_entity_poly.type
_entity_poly.pdbx_seq_one_letter_code
_entity_poly.pdbx_strand_id
1 'polypeptide(L)'
;MDMKKIISLLMITISLGLFAQKSKVTSTYNYLKYGELDKAKEAIDLATVHESTLGWYKTWMFRAQTYARLANQKEEDDFYSLKAGALEESIKAYKKVLTIEDKKSPVDNLKREYASLVSSAYEQGLNNYENKNFDKTFYYWELANTINEELNIQDTALILNIAIVAVSAKNTEGAIKYFDKCIDAGVREAYPFSRKAHMQQEGGDIDAALNTLASGRAKYPEDQGLITQELNIYLSSGKNEEALKNLNDA
;
A
#
# COMPACT_ATOMS: atom_id res chain seq x y z
N MET A 1 -25.87 -49.53 17.00
CA MET A 1 -24.46 -49.45 16.58
C MET A 1 -23.62 -49.10 17.81
N ASP A 2 -22.56 -49.83 18.08
CA ASP A 2 -21.80 -49.72 19.32
C ASP A 2 -21.14 -48.33 19.37
N MET A 3 -21.26 -47.62 20.49
CA MET A 3 -20.74 -46.26 20.71
C MET A 3 -19.25 -46.15 20.35
N LYS A 4 -18.48 -47.21 20.62
CA LYS A 4 -17.06 -47.30 20.22
C LYS A 4 -16.89 -47.28 18.69
N LYS A 5 -17.78 -47.90 17.92
CA LYS A 5 -17.76 -47.88 16.45
C LYS A 5 -18.15 -46.50 15.89
N ILE A 6 -19.08 -45.81 16.56
CA ILE A 6 -19.45 -44.42 16.17
C ILE A 6 -18.29 -43.47 16.41
N ILE A 7 -17.63 -43.55 17.58
CA ILE A 7 -16.46 -42.73 17.92
C ILE A 7 -15.31 -43.02 16.95
N SER A 8 -15.05 -44.32 16.65
CA SER A 8 -14.01 -44.71 15.71
C SER A 8 -14.28 -44.20 14.26
N LEU A 9 -15.54 -44.27 13.83
CA LEU A 9 -15.94 -43.75 12.52
C LEU A 9 -15.85 -42.22 12.46
N LEU A 10 -16.19 -41.51 13.55
CA LEU A 10 -16.05 -40.06 13.67
C LEU A 10 -14.58 -39.63 13.65
N MET A 11 -13.69 -40.34 14.35
CA MET A 11 -12.26 -40.08 14.32
C MET A 11 -11.64 -40.31 12.92
N ILE A 12 -12.09 -41.31 12.18
CA ILE A 12 -11.62 -41.59 10.82
C ILE A 12 -12.07 -40.48 9.84
N THR A 13 -13.31 -40.01 9.97
CA THR A 13 -13.79 -38.90 9.10
C THR A 13 -13.09 -37.58 9.38
N ILE A 14 -12.79 -37.28 10.64
CA ILE A 14 -12.03 -36.10 11.03
C ILE A 14 -10.58 -36.19 10.52
N SER A 15 -9.92 -37.35 10.63
CA SER A 15 -8.55 -37.53 10.17
C SER A 15 -8.44 -37.44 8.65
N LEU A 16 -9.40 -37.97 7.90
CA LEU A 16 -9.45 -37.85 6.43
C LEU A 16 -9.61 -36.39 5.99
N GLY A 17 -10.41 -35.59 6.70
CA GLY A 17 -10.56 -34.15 6.44
C GLY A 17 -9.26 -33.36 6.66
N LEU A 18 -8.50 -33.70 7.71
CA LEU A 18 -7.22 -33.05 8.03
C LEU A 18 -6.13 -33.32 6.97
N PHE A 19 -6.06 -34.55 6.46
CA PHE A 19 -5.11 -34.92 5.40
C PHE A 19 -5.49 -34.29 4.05
N ALA A 20 -6.79 -34.19 3.74
CA ALA A 20 -7.27 -33.61 2.51
C ALA A 20 -6.90 -32.14 2.35
N GLN A 21 -6.92 -31.35 3.44
CA GLN A 21 -6.61 -29.91 3.37
C GLN A 21 -5.10 -29.64 3.24
N LYS A 22 -4.25 -30.39 3.93
CA LYS A 22 -2.79 -30.32 3.72
C LYS A 22 -2.39 -30.74 2.31
N SER A 23 -3.11 -31.70 1.74
CA SER A 23 -2.94 -32.09 0.33
C SER A 23 -3.24 -30.95 -0.62
N LYS A 24 -4.26 -30.12 -0.36
CA LYS A 24 -4.58 -28.93 -1.18
C LYS A 24 -3.44 -27.92 -1.21
N VAL A 25 -2.81 -27.65 -0.05
CA VAL A 25 -1.64 -26.76 0.01
C VAL A 25 -0.48 -27.33 -0.83
N THR A 26 -0.26 -28.66 -0.81
CA THR A 26 0.77 -29.30 -1.63
C THR A 26 0.39 -29.26 -3.12
N SER A 27 -0.89 -29.45 -3.44
CA SER A 27 -1.38 -29.35 -4.82
C SER A 27 -1.21 -27.93 -5.38
N THR A 28 -1.42 -26.89 -4.55
CA THR A 28 -1.17 -25.50 -4.94
C THR A 28 0.27 -25.30 -5.42
N TYR A 29 1.26 -25.84 -4.71
CA TYR A 29 2.64 -25.79 -5.15
C TYR A 29 2.84 -26.39 -6.54
N ASN A 30 2.23 -27.56 -6.82
CA ASN A 30 2.32 -28.20 -8.12
C ASN A 30 1.64 -27.37 -9.22
N TYR A 31 0.45 -26.84 -8.95
CA TYR A 31 -0.27 -25.97 -9.89
C TYR A 31 0.53 -24.70 -10.19
N LEU A 32 1.14 -24.07 -9.18
CA LEU A 32 2.04 -22.93 -9.39
C LEU A 32 3.25 -23.30 -10.26
N LYS A 33 3.83 -24.48 -10.05
CA LYS A 33 4.97 -24.96 -10.83
C LYS A 33 4.62 -25.15 -12.33
N TYR A 34 3.40 -25.58 -12.62
CA TYR A 34 2.93 -25.80 -13.98
C TYR A 34 2.15 -24.63 -14.58
N GLY A 35 2.00 -23.51 -13.86
CA GLY A 35 1.31 -22.33 -14.34
C GLY A 35 -0.23 -22.43 -14.35
N GLU A 36 -0.81 -23.44 -13.70
CA GLU A 36 -2.25 -23.65 -13.60
C GLU A 36 -2.84 -22.75 -12.50
N LEU A 37 -2.92 -21.42 -12.74
CA LEU A 37 -3.23 -20.42 -11.71
C LEU A 37 -4.68 -20.50 -11.20
N ASP A 38 -5.63 -20.89 -12.04
CA ASP A 38 -7.01 -21.14 -11.67
C ASP A 38 -7.14 -22.25 -10.62
N LYS A 39 -6.49 -23.40 -10.87
CA LYS A 39 -6.45 -24.52 -9.94
C LYS A 39 -5.66 -24.21 -8.68
N ALA A 40 -4.55 -23.44 -8.82
CA ALA A 40 -3.79 -22.97 -7.66
C ALA A 40 -4.64 -22.11 -6.75
N LYS A 41 -5.40 -21.17 -7.32
CA LYS A 41 -6.33 -20.31 -6.60
C LYS A 41 -7.41 -21.12 -5.90
N GLU A 42 -8.11 -22.01 -6.61
CA GLU A 42 -9.15 -22.85 -6.00
C GLU A 42 -8.63 -23.68 -4.83
N ALA A 43 -7.49 -24.35 -5.01
CA ALA A 43 -6.91 -25.20 -3.99
C ALA A 43 -6.50 -24.41 -2.74
N ILE A 44 -5.88 -23.24 -2.92
CA ILE A 44 -5.40 -22.46 -1.78
C ILE A 44 -6.51 -21.72 -1.06
N ASP A 45 -7.56 -21.28 -1.77
CA ASP A 45 -8.73 -20.66 -1.15
C ASP A 45 -9.43 -21.64 -0.20
N LEU A 46 -9.56 -22.90 -0.61
CA LEU A 46 -10.09 -23.96 0.25
C LEU A 46 -9.21 -24.25 1.46
N ALA A 47 -7.88 -24.18 1.29
CA ALA A 47 -6.95 -24.42 2.40
C ALA A 47 -6.92 -23.28 3.42
N THR A 48 -7.21 -22.04 3.02
CA THR A 48 -7.16 -20.86 3.90
C THR A 48 -8.37 -20.70 4.82
N VAL A 49 -9.41 -21.50 4.67
CA VAL A 49 -10.61 -21.49 5.55
C VAL A 49 -10.66 -22.66 6.53
N HIS A 50 -9.68 -23.56 6.50
CA HIS A 50 -9.70 -24.77 7.32
C HIS A 50 -8.70 -24.67 8.50
N GLU A 51 -9.16 -24.98 9.72
CA GLU A 51 -8.38 -24.86 10.96
C GLU A 51 -7.02 -25.57 10.92
N SER A 52 -6.94 -26.76 10.29
CA SER A 52 -5.70 -27.54 10.22
C SER A 52 -4.58 -26.93 9.38
N THR A 53 -4.90 -25.91 8.58
CA THR A 53 -3.97 -25.27 7.63
C THR A 53 -3.78 -23.78 7.87
N LEU A 54 -4.66 -23.13 8.66
CA LEU A 54 -4.57 -21.70 8.98
C LEU A 54 -3.28 -21.29 9.68
N GLY A 55 -2.72 -22.13 10.57
CA GLY A 55 -1.46 -21.89 11.28
C GLY A 55 -0.21 -22.28 10.49
N TRP A 56 -0.36 -22.84 9.30
CA TRP A 56 0.78 -23.34 8.53
C TRP A 56 1.32 -22.28 7.58
N TYR A 57 2.59 -21.89 7.74
CA TYR A 57 3.19 -20.82 6.92
C TYR A 57 3.09 -21.10 5.41
N LYS A 58 3.18 -22.37 4.97
CA LYS A 58 3.06 -22.73 3.55
C LYS A 58 1.71 -22.38 2.93
N THR A 59 0.64 -22.42 3.73
CA THR A 59 -0.70 -22.02 3.27
C THR A 59 -0.70 -20.56 2.83
N TRP A 60 -0.20 -19.68 3.67
CA TRP A 60 -0.16 -18.25 3.39
C TRP A 60 0.91 -17.87 2.36
N MET A 61 2.06 -18.57 2.39
CA MET A 61 3.10 -18.41 1.39
C MET A 61 2.57 -18.73 -0.03
N PHE A 62 1.94 -19.91 -0.21
CA PHE A 62 1.42 -20.27 -1.52
C PHE A 62 0.20 -19.43 -1.93
N ARG A 63 -0.62 -18.97 -0.97
CA ARG A 63 -1.65 -17.97 -1.25
C ARG A 63 -1.03 -16.70 -1.79
N ALA A 64 -0.05 -16.15 -1.10
CA ALA A 64 0.63 -14.93 -1.51
C ALA A 64 1.22 -15.06 -2.93
N GLN A 65 1.93 -16.15 -3.19
CA GLN A 65 2.53 -16.41 -4.51
C GLN A 65 1.49 -16.61 -5.61
N THR A 66 0.38 -17.30 -5.33
CA THR A 66 -0.71 -17.50 -6.29
C THR A 66 -1.31 -16.15 -6.69
N TYR A 67 -1.67 -15.36 -5.70
CA TYR A 67 -2.29 -14.07 -5.95
C TYR A 67 -1.32 -13.02 -6.52
N ALA A 68 -0.02 -13.09 -6.20
CA ALA A 68 1.00 -12.27 -6.84
C ALA A 68 1.09 -12.53 -8.35
N ARG A 69 1.03 -13.81 -8.77
CA ARG A 69 1.04 -14.15 -10.19
C ARG A 69 -0.25 -13.72 -10.89
N LEU A 70 -1.40 -13.84 -10.23
CA LEU A 70 -2.67 -13.35 -10.78
C LEU A 70 -2.68 -11.82 -10.90
N ALA A 71 -2.11 -11.10 -9.93
CA ALA A 71 -2.01 -9.64 -9.97
C ALA A 71 -1.18 -9.12 -11.17
N ASN A 72 -0.25 -9.92 -11.66
CA ASN A 72 0.65 -9.58 -12.77
C ASN A 72 0.17 -10.07 -14.14
N GLN A 73 -1.04 -10.64 -14.23
CA GLN A 73 -1.62 -11.03 -15.53
C GLN A 73 -1.89 -9.81 -16.39
N LYS A 74 -1.56 -9.90 -17.68
CA LYS A 74 -1.87 -8.91 -18.71
C LYS A 74 -3.15 -9.30 -19.42
N GLU A 75 -3.73 -8.39 -20.17
CA GLU A 75 -5.02 -8.58 -20.84
C GLU A 75 -5.02 -9.79 -21.79
N GLU A 76 -3.89 -10.07 -22.40
CA GLU A 76 -3.69 -11.21 -23.29
C GLU A 76 -3.49 -12.56 -22.59
N ASP A 77 -3.33 -12.59 -21.26
CA ASP A 77 -3.06 -13.81 -20.51
C ASP A 77 -4.35 -14.59 -20.18
N ASP A 78 -4.27 -15.90 -20.15
CA ASP A 78 -5.41 -16.82 -19.91
C ASP A 78 -6.15 -16.57 -18.60
N PHE A 79 -5.45 -16.07 -17.57
CA PHE A 79 -6.01 -15.87 -16.24
C PHE A 79 -6.26 -14.39 -15.90
N TYR A 80 -6.26 -13.51 -16.88
CA TYR A 80 -6.51 -12.08 -16.67
C TYR A 80 -7.83 -11.78 -15.95
N SER A 81 -8.88 -12.57 -16.22
CA SER A 81 -10.16 -12.44 -15.55
C SER A 81 -10.11 -12.64 -14.02
N LEU A 82 -9.05 -13.28 -13.51
CA LEU A 82 -8.83 -13.54 -12.09
C LEU A 82 -7.96 -12.46 -11.40
N LYS A 83 -7.53 -11.43 -12.15
CA LYS A 83 -6.64 -10.37 -11.67
C LYS A 83 -7.29 -9.45 -10.65
N ALA A 84 -8.59 -9.19 -10.76
CA ALA A 84 -9.26 -8.22 -9.90
C ALA A 84 -9.12 -8.56 -8.41
N GLY A 85 -8.58 -7.64 -7.62
CA GLY A 85 -8.33 -7.82 -6.18
C GLY A 85 -7.16 -8.76 -5.83
N ALA A 86 -6.45 -9.28 -6.83
CA ALA A 86 -5.39 -10.26 -6.59
C ALA A 86 -4.17 -9.63 -5.89
N LEU A 87 -3.85 -8.37 -6.18
CA LEU A 87 -2.75 -7.67 -5.54
C LEU A 87 -2.99 -7.53 -4.04
N GLU A 88 -4.17 -7.10 -3.65
CA GLU A 88 -4.59 -6.91 -2.26
C GLU A 88 -4.59 -8.22 -1.48
N GLU A 89 -5.08 -9.29 -2.09
CA GLU A 89 -5.05 -10.62 -1.48
C GLU A 89 -3.61 -11.15 -1.33
N SER A 90 -2.73 -10.87 -2.29
CA SER A 90 -1.32 -11.20 -2.18
C SER A 90 -0.64 -10.45 -1.02
N ILE A 91 -0.84 -9.13 -0.94
CA ILE A 91 -0.32 -8.29 0.13
C ILE A 91 -0.77 -8.83 1.50
N LYS A 92 -2.07 -9.07 1.65
CA LYS A 92 -2.65 -9.61 2.88
C LYS A 92 -2.04 -10.97 3.27
N ALA A 93 -1.82 -11.84 2.29
CA ALA A 93 -1.24 -13.16 2.53
C ALA A 93 0.25 -13.08 2.91
N TYR A 94 1.05 -12.18 2.28
CA TYR A 94 2.45 -11.94 2.70
C TYR A 94 2.51 -11.37 4.12
N LYS A 95 1.70 -10.39 4.45
CA LYS A 95 1.60 -9.86 5.83
C LYS A 95 1.30 -11.00 6.81
N LYS A 96 0.36 -11.87 6.48
CA LYS A 96 -0.01 -12.99 7.35
C LYS A 96 1.12 -14.00 7.51
N VAL A 97 1.80 -14.43 6.44
CA VAL A 97 2.89 -15.41 6.55
C VAL A 97 4.08 -14.86 7.32
N LEU A 98 4.36 -13.57 7.24
CA LEU A 98 5.45 -12.92 7.99
C LEU A 98 5.19 -12.84 9.50
N THR A 99 3.93 -13.00 9.96
CA THR A 99 3.59 -13.09 11.39
C THR A 99 3.63 -14.51 11.94
N ILE A 100 3.84 -15.55 11.12
CA ILE A 100 3.85 -16.94 11.55
C ILE A 100 5.27 -17.32 11.97
N GLU A 101 5.46 -17.58 13.26
CA GLU A 101 6.73 -18.06 13.80
C GLU A 101 6.94 -19.55 13.47
N ASP A 102 7.68 -19.81 12.42
CA ASP A 102 8.11 -21.16 12.02
C ASP A 102 9.58 -21.11 11.60
N LYS A 103 10.44 -21.90 12.28
CA LYS A 103 11.87 -21.98 11.99
C LYS A 103 12.19 -22.43 10.55
N LYS A 104 11.22 -23.05 9.87
CA LYS A 104 11.35 -23.50 8.47
C LYS A 104 10.85 -22.47 7.47
N SER A 105 10.28 -21.36 7.96
CA SER A 105 9.79 -20.29 7.10
C SER A 105 10.97 -19.54 6.44
N PRO A 106 10.98 -19.38 5.10
CA PRO A 106 12.05 -18.67 4.40
C PRO A 106 11.83 -17.15 4.45
N VAL A 107 11.89 -16.56 5.64
CA VAL A 107 11.49 -15.17 5.93
C VAL A 107 12.15 -14.16 4.98
N ASP A 108 13.46 -14.29 4.72
CA ASP A 108 14.17 -13.34 3.85
C ASP A 108 13.70 -13.43 2.38
N ASN A 109 13.37 -14.64 1.91
CA ASN A 109 12.78 -14.81 0.58
C ASN A 109 11.38 -14.22 0.53
N LEU A 110 10.56 -14.46 1.56
CA LEU A 110 9.21 -13.91 1.66
C LEU A 110 9.21 -12.38 1.71
N LYS A 111 10.16 -11.76 2.41
CA LYS A 111 10.32 -10.30 2.39
C LYS A 111 10.69 -9.78 1.00
N ARG A 112 11.57 -10.48 0.27
CA ARG A 112 11.92 -10.10 -1.11
C ARG A 112 10.73 -10.25 -2.07
N GLU A 113 9.98 -11.34 -1.96
CA GLU A 113 8.77 -11.55 -2.75
C GLU A 113 7.71 -10.50 -2.41
N TYR A 114 7.55 -10.15 -1.13
CA TYR A 114 6.66 -9.08 -0.70
C TYR A 114 7.10 -7.72 -1.27
N ALA A 115 8.38 -7.40 -1.21
CA ALA A 115 8.94 -6.19 -1.81
C ALA A 115 8.68 -6.10 -3.33
N SER A 116 8.66 -7.24 -4.04
CA SER A 116 8.38 -7.24 -5.48
C SER A 116 6.98 -6.76 -5.84
N LEU A 117 6.03 -6.80 -4.90
CA LEU A 117 4.68 -6.28 -5.12
C LEU A 117 4.64 -4.74 -5.23
N VAL A 118 5.68 -4.03 -4.78
CA VAL A 118 5.82 -2.58 -4.98
C VAL A 118 5.74 -2.25 -6.47
N SER A 119 6.48 -2.98 -7.30
CA SER A 119 6.43 -2.79 -8.76
C SER A 119 5.04 -3.06 -9.33
N SER A 120 4.39 -4.15 -8.89
CA SER A 120 3.04 -4.49 -9.34
C SER A 120 2.01 -3.42 -8.96
N ALA A 121 2.10 -2.87 -7.74
CA ALA A 121 1.25 -1.78 -7.29
C ALA A 121 1.54 -0.48 -8.06
N TYR A 122 2.82 -0.16 -8.28
CA TYR A 122 3.23 1.01 -9.02
C TYR A 122 2.72 0.98 -10.48
N GLU A 123 2.87 -0.15 -11.16
CA GLU A 123 2.39 -0.34 -12.54
C GLU A 123 0.87 -0.21 -12.64
N GLN A 124 0.11 -0.80 -11.70
CA GLN A 124 -1.36 -0.63 -11.67
C GLN A 124 -1.75 0.84 -11.43
N GLY A 125 -1.01 1.54 -10.57
CA GLY A 125 -1.16 2.98 -10.38
C GLY A 125 -0.85 3.76 -11.66
N LEU A 126 0.25 3.44 -12.34
CA LEU A 126 0.65 4.11 -13.58
C LEU A 126 -0.39 3.96 -14.69
N ASN A 127 -0.91 2.74 -14.90
CA ASN A 127 -1.99 2.50 -15.87
C ASN A 127 -3.23 3.33 -15.56
N ASN A 128 -3.58 3.51 -14.29
CA ASN A 128 -4.69 4.37 -13.88
C ASN A 128 -4.37 5.85 -14.07
N TYR A 129 -3.12 6.27 -13.86
CA TYR A 129 -2.67 7.64 -14.09
C TYR A 129 -2.79 8.05 -15.56
N GLU A 130 -2.35 7.20 -16.49
CA GLU A 130 -2.47 7.40 -17.93
C GLU A 130 -3.93 7.56 -18.37
N ASN A 131 -4.84 6.83 -17.71
CA ASN A 131 -6.28 6.93 -17.92
C ASN A 131 -6.95 8.04 -17.09
N LYS A 132 -6.17 8.92 -16.42
CA LYS A 132 -6.63 10.03 -15.58
C LYS A 132 -7.53 9.60 -14.41
N ASN A 133 -7.42 8.36 -13.98
CA ASN A 133 -8.12 7.83 -12.81
C ASN A 133 -7.27 8.03 -11.56
N PHE A 134 -7.17 9.29 -11.12
CA PHE A 134 -6.23 9.70 -10.07
C PHE A 134 -6.54 9.10 -8.70
N ASP A 135 -7.82 8.82 -8.39
CA ASP A 135 -8.19 8.14 -7.13
C ASP A 135 -7.61 6.73 -7.06
N LYS A 136 -7.71 5.96 -8.15
CA LYS A 136 -7.10 4.63 -8.22
C LYS A 136 -5.58 4.68 -8.28
N THR A 137 -5.02 5.69 -8.95
CA THR A 137 -3.57 5.93 -8.94
C THR A 137 -3.06 6.14 -7.52
N PHE A 138 -3.70 7.05 -6.78
CA PHE A 138 -3.39 7.31 -5.38
C PHE A 138 -3.46 6.02 -4.56
N TYR A 139 -4.55 5.28 -4.67
CA TYR A 139 -4.75 4.02 -3.97
C TYR A 139 -3.61 3.00 -4.20
N TYR A 140 -3.26 2.73 -5.46
CA TYR A 140 -2.22 1.75 -5.76
C TYR A 140 -0.81 2.21 -5.37
N TRP A 141 -0.50 3.50 -5.55
CA TRP A 141 0.79 4.02 -5.13
C TRP A 141 0.90 4.09 -3.59
N GLU A 142 -0.20 4.34 -2.89
CA GLU A 142 -0.25 4.25 -1.43
C GLU A 142 -0.04 2.80 -0.95
N LEU A 143 -0.58 1.79 -1.65
CA LEU A 143 -0.27 0.38 -1.39
C LEU A 143 1.23 0.10 -1.57
N ALA A 144 1.84 0.58 -2.64
CA ALA A 144 3.28 0.44 -2.88
C ALA A 144 4.10 1.05 -1.74
N ASN A 145 3.75 2.27 -1.31
CA ASN A 145 4.43 2.95 -0.21
C ASN A 145 4.22 2.23 1.14
N THR A 146 3.04 1.67 1.38
CA THR A 146 2.76 0.87 2.59
C THR A 146 3.68 -0.34 2.68
N ILE A 147 3.90 -1.06 1.56
CA ILE A 147 4.85 -2.18 1.51
C ILE A 147 6.27 -1.70 1.83
N ASN A 148 6.69 -0.58 1.26
CA ASN A 148 7.99 0.02 1.51
C ASN A 148 8.17 0.36 3.00
N GLU A 149 7.19 1.02 3.62
CA GLU A 149 7.22 1.38 5.05
C GLU A 149 7.33 0.15 5.96
N GLU A 150 6.56 -0.91 5.68
CA GLU A 150 6.61 -2.17 6.44
C GLU A 150 7.96 -2.89 6.32
N LEU A 151 8.68 -2.66 5.23
CA LEU A 151 10.02 -3.18 5.01
C LEU A 151 11.14 -2.21 5.41
N ASN A 152 10.79 -1.05 6.00
CA ASN A 152 11.70 0.04 6.35
C ASN A 152 12.49 0.58 5.14
N ILE A 153 11.84 0.64 3.98
CA ILE A 153 12.37 1.22 2.74
C ILE A 153 11.77 2.62 2.57
N GLN A 154 12.62 3.62 2.39
CA GLN A 154 12.16 4.99 2.11
C GLN A 154 12.35 5.31 0.63
N ASP A 155 11.25 5.35 -0.12
CA ASP A 155 11.21 5.77 -1.52
C ASP A 155 10.69 7.20 -1.63
N THR A 156 11.60 8.15 -1.60
CA THR A 156 11.27 9.58 -1.63
C THR A 156 10.63 10.03 -2.93
N ALA A 157 10.93 9.38 -4.05
CA ALA A 157 10.32 9.67 -5.34
C ALA A 157 8.85 9.23 -5.36
N LEU A 158 8.57 8.03 -4.85
CA LEU A 158 7.19 7.53 -4.73
C LEU A 158 6.36 8.41 -3.77
N ILE A 159 6.92 8.78 -2.60
CA ILE A 159 6.25 9.66 -1.63
C ILE A 159 5.84 10.98 -2.29
N LEU A 160 6.73 11.61 -3.06
CA LEU A 160 6.43 12.86 -3.78
C LEU A 160 5.35 12.64 -4.86
N ASN A 161 5.45 11.56 -5.62
CA ASN A 161 4.46 11.24 -6.66
C ASN A 161 3.06 11.04 -6.07
N ILE A 162 2.97 10.38 -4.90
CA ILE A 162 1.70 10.20 -4.19
C ILE A 162 1.13 11.56 -3.75
N ALA A 163 1.96 12.46 -3.21
CA ALA A 163 1.52 13.80 -2.83
C ALA A 163 0.94 14.56 -4.03
N ILE A 164 1.62 14.51 -5.18
CA ILE A 164 1.19 15.20 -6.40
C ILE A 164 -0.11 14.59 -6.95
N VAL A 165 -0.22 13.26 -7.00
CA VAL A 165 -1.43 12.63 -7.51
C VAL A 165 -2.62 12.82 -6.58
N ALA A 166 -2.41 12.92 -5.25
CA ALA A 166 -3.46 13.24 -4.30
C ALA A 166 -4.10 14.61 -4.58
N VAL A 167 -3.28 15.61 -4.98
CA VAL A 167 -3.80 16.91 -5.44
C VAL A 167 -4.68 16.74 -6.68
N SER A 168 -4.23 15.95 -7.66
CA SER A 168 -4.99 15.69 -8.89
C SER A 168 -6.30 14.92 -8.63
N ALA A 169 -6.29 14.04 -7.63
CA ALA A 169 -7.46 13.30 -7.14
C ALA A 169 -8.40 14.16 -6.27
N LYS A 170 -8.04 15.42 -5.96
CA LYS A 170 -8.74 16.29 -5.00
C LYS A 170 -8.84 15.68 -3.61
N ASN A 171 -7.92 14.80 -3.26
CA ASN A 171 -7.78 14.20 -1.95
C ASN A 171 -6.90 15.09 -1.07
N THR A 172 -7.49 16.11 -0.49
CA THR A 172 -6.78 17.12 0.33
C THR A 172 -6.07 16.49 1.53
N GLU A 173 -6.72 15.57 2.22
CA GLU A 173 -6.13 14.87 3.37
C GLU A 173 -4.91 14.03 2.94
N GLY A 174 -5.04 13.26 1.88
CA GLY A 174 -3.93 12.49 1.31
C GLY A 174 -2.77 13.39 0.86
N ALA A 175 -3.07 14.52 0.21
CA ALA A 175 -2.04 15.47 -0.23
C ALA A 175 -1.27 16.04 0.97
N ILE A 176 -1.95 16.53 2.00
CA ILE A 176 -1.32 17.05 3.22
C ILE A 176 -0.45 15.97 3.89
N LYS A 177 -0.99 14.77 4.10
CA LYS A 177 -0.27 13.62 4.68
C LYS A 177 1.04 13.32 3.95
N TYR A 178 1.01 13.31 2.63
CA TYR A 178 2.19 12.95 1.85
C TYR A 178 3.17 14.12 1.63
N PHE A 179 2.70 15.38 1.65
CA PHE A 179 3.60 16.53 1.73
C PHE A 179 4.31 16.59 3.08
N ASP A 180 3.67 16.20 4.20
CA ASP A 180 4.35 16.05 5.49
C ASP A 180 5.49 15.01 5.40
N LYS A 181 5.24 13.85 4.81
CA LYS A 181 6.30 12.85 4.58
C LYS A 181 7.43 13.39 3.70
N CYS A 182 7.13 14.24 2.71
CA CYS A 182 8.16 14.92 1.91
C CYS A 182 9.00 15.89 2.75
N ILE A 183 8.36 16.65 3.63
CA ILE A 183 9.03 17.59 4.55
C ILE A 183 9.96 16.85 5.50
N ASP A 184 9.48 15.77 6.11
CA ASP A 184 10.25 14.94 7.05
C ASP A 184 11.45 14.26 6.36
N ALA A 185 11.25 13.84 5.11
CA ALA A 185 12.30 13.22 4.30
C ALA A 185 13.25 14.24 3.62
N GLY A 186 12.99 15.54 3.75
CA GLY A 186 13.78 16.60 3.10
C GLY A 186 13.67 16.63 1.57
N VAL A 187 12.58 16.17 1.01
CA VAL A 187 12.38 16.07 -0.44
C VAL A 187 12.01 17.44 -1.02
N ARG A 188 12.77 17.87 -2.04
CA ARG A 188 12.51 19.12 -2.80
C ARG A 188 12.40 20.39 -1.96
N GLU A 189 13.17 20.47 -0.87
CA GLU A 189 13.37 21.70 -0.09
C GLU A 189 12.05 22.42 0.30
N ALA A 190 11.83 23.64 -0.19
CA ALA A 190 10.68 24.49 0.15
C ALA A 190 9.36 24.03 -0.51
N TYR A 191 9.43 23.28 -1.62
CA TYR A 191 8.25 22.92 -2.43
C TYR A 191 7.13 22.22 -1.62
N PRO A 192 7.40 21.21 -0.77
CA PRO A 192 6.32 20.55 -0.01
C PRO A 192 5.62 21.48 0.98
N PHE A 193 6.35 22.43 1.59
CA PHE A 193 5.75 23.44 2.47
C PHE A 193 4.77 24.33 1.71
N SER A 194 5.20 24.83 0.55
CA SER A 194 4.35 25.66 -0.32
C SER A 194 3.08 24.91 -0.75
N ARG A 195 3.23 23.64 -1.19
CA ARG A 195 2.09 22.84 -1.65
C ARG A 195 1.14 22.46 -0.52
N LYS A 196 1.68 22.07 0.65
CA LYS A 196 0.87 21.80 1.85
C LYS A 196 0.06 23.03 2.28
N ALA A 197 0.72 24.19 2.38
CA ALA A 197 0.06 25.44 2.75
C ALA A 197 -1.06 25.80 1.76
N HIS A 198 -0.83 25.58 0.46
CA HIS A 198 -1.87 25.80 -0.57
C HIS A 198 -3.09 24.89 -0.34
N MET A 199 -2.89 23.60 -0.05
CA MET A 199 -3.98 22.66 0.23
C MET A 199 -4.76 23.06 1.51
N GLN A 200 -4.07 23.53 2.55
CA GLN A 200 -4.68 24.02 3.77
C GLN A 200 -5.50 25.29 3.52
N GLN A 201 -4.97 26.22 2.73
CA GLN A 201 -5.67 27.44 2.32
C GLN A 201 -6.93 27.12 1.49
N GLU A 202 -6.86 26.23 0.51
CA GLU A 202 -8.03 25.78 -0.26
C GLU A 202 -9.07 25.08 0.59
N GLY A 203 -8.64 24.37 1.64
CA GLY A 203 -9.51 23.78 2.67
C GLY A 203 -10.10 24.79 3.65
N GLY A 204 -9.72 26.07 3.57
CA GLY A 204 -10.19 27.15 4.47
C GLY A 204 -9.41 27.26 5.77
N ASP A 205 -8.39 26.46 6.02
CA ASP A 205 -7.55 26.51 7.23
C ASP A 205 -6.37 27.46 7.03
N ILE A 206 -6.68 28.75 7.08
CA ILE A 206 -5.70 29.83 6.86
C ILE A 206 -4.60 29.81 7.91
N ASP A 207 -4.93 29.54 9.17
CA ASP A 207 -3.95 29.55 10.24
C ASP A 207 -2.97 28.37 10.11
N ALA A 208 -3.44 27.18 9.73
CA ALA A 208 -2.56 26.06 9.42
C ALA A 208 -1.66 26.36 8.22
N ALA A 209 -2.19 27.01 7.16
CA ALA A 209 -1.40 27.40 6.00
C ALA A 209 -0.26 28.36 6.37
N LEU A 210 -0.55 29.41 7.15
CA LEU A 210 0.44 30.35 7.65
C LEU A 210 1.50 29.68 8.54
N ASN A 211 1.10 28.79 9.44
CA ASN A 211 2.02 28.02 10.28
C ASN A 211 2.95 27.11 9.45
N THR A 212 2.42 26.52 8.39
CA THR A 212 3.21 25.70 7.46
C THR A 212 4.25 26.56 6.72
N LEU A 213 3.85 27.74 6.22
CA LEU A 213 4.77 28.65 5.53
C LEU A 213 5.83 29.19 6.48
N ALA A 214 5.46 29.59 7.69
CA ALA A 214 6.42 30.02 8.71
C ALA A 214 7.46 28.94 9.04
N SER A 215 7.03 27.69 9.14
CA SER A 215 7.93 26.54 9.35
C SER A 215 8.87 26.33 8.14
N GLY A 216 8.36 26.50 6.92
CA GLY A 216 9.14 26.44 5.69
C GLY A 216 10.18 27.57 5.62
N ARG A 217 9.79 28.81 5.94
CA ARG A 217 10.70 29.96 5.98
C ARG A 217 11.78 29.84 7.05
N ALA A 218 11.45 29.29 8.21
CA ALA A 218 12.46 29.02 9.23
C ALA A 218 13.57 28.09 8.72
N LYS A 219 13.27 27.19 7.79
CA LYS A 219 14.22 26.25 7.19
C LYS A 219 14.83 26.79 5.89
N TYR A 220 14.10 27.57 5.12
CA TYR A 220 14.46 28.14 3.83
C TYR A 220 14.13 29.64 3.80
N PRO A 221 14.89 30.49 4.55
CA PRO A 221 14.52 31.90 4.78
C PRO A 221 14.54 32.75 3.51
N GLU A 222 15.35 32.39 2.51
CA GLU A 222 15.49 33.14 1.25
C GLU A 222 14.55 32.64 0.14
N ASP A 223 13.67 31.66 0.42
CA ASP A 223 12.76 31.13 -0.60
C ASP A 223 11.63 32.14 -0.90
N GLN A 224 11.75 32.81 -2.05
CA GLN A 224 10.83 33.83 -2.50
C GLN A 224 9.40 33.31 -2.72
N GLY A 225 9.26 32.01 -3.02
CA GLY A 225 7.95 31.37 -3.17
C GLY A 225 7.18 31.31 -1.87
N LEU A 226 7.83 30.91 -0.76
CA LEU A 226 7.23 30.87 0.58
C LEU A 226 6.89 32.27 1.08
N ILE A 227 7.82 33.24 0.90
CA ILE A 227 7.61 34.65 1.30
C ILE A 227 6.40 35.24 0.58
N THR A 228 6.35 35.08 -0.73
CA THR A 228 5.26 35.62 -1.55
C THR A 228 3.93 34.97 -1.24
N GLN A 229 3.91 33.67 -0.99
CA GLN A 229 2.69 32.94 -0.64
C GLN A 229 2.14 33.37 0.71
N GLU A 230 2.99 33.53 1.73
CA GLU A 230 2.61 34.02 3.06
C GLU A 230 2.04 35.44 2.98
N LEU A 231 2.72 36.35 2.25
CA LEU A 231 2.24 37.70 1.99
C LEU A 231 0.86 37.71 1.33
N ASN A 232 0.64 36.89 0.30
CA ASN A 232 -0.65 36.81 -0.38
C ASN A 232 -1.77 36.33 0.53
N ILE A 233 -1.48 35.40 1.45
CA ILE A 233 -2.45 34.93 2.44
C ILE A 233 -2.81 36.06 3.41
N TYR A 234 -1.84 36.82 3.94
CA TYR A 234 -2.11 37.96 4.82
C TYR A 234 -2.97 39.01 4.10
N LEU A 235 -2.63 39.41 2.88
CA LEU A 235 -3.39 40.41 2.12
C LEU A 235 -4.81 39.96 1.82
N SER A 236 -5.00 38.71 1.38
CA SER A 236 -6.32 38.15 1.06
C SER A 236 -7.20 37.95 2.30
N SER A 237 -6.60 37.83 3.48
CA SER A 237 -7.29 37.70 4.78
C SER A 237 -7.50 39.02 5.48
N GLY A 238 -7.13 40.15 4.86
CA GLY A 238 -7.24 41.48 5.45
C GLY A 238 -6.27 41.78 6.59
N LYS A 239 -5.26 40.95 6.79
CA LYS A 239 -4.20 41.08 7.82
C LYS A 239 -3.06 41.97 7.28
N ASN A 240 -3.37 43.25 7.03
CA ASN A 240 -2.44 44.17 6.35
C ASN A 240 -1.21 44.54 7.19
N GLU A 241 -1.33 44.57 8.53
CA GLU A 241 -0.20 44.85 9.41
C GLU A 241 0.81 43.71 9.41
N GLU A 242 0.32 42.46 9.42
CA GLU A 242 1.13 41.27 9.32
C GLU A 242 1.80 41.17 7.93
N ALA A 243 1.08 41.57 6.87
CA ALA A 243 1.65 41.63 5.51
C ALA A 243 2.81 42.61 5.43
N LEU A 244 2.66 43.82 6.02
CA LEU A 244 3.73 44.84 6.10
C LEU A 244 4.94 44.32 6.89
N LYS A 245 4.71 43.67 8.02
CA LYS A 245 5.77 43.07 8.81
C LYS A 245 6.51 41.98 8.03
N ASN A 246 5.77 41.12 7.36
CA ASN A 246 6.36 40.05 6.54
C ASN A 246 7.29 40.60 5.43
N LEU A 247 6.91 41.75 4.80
CA LEU A 247 7.74 42.42 3.80
C LEU A 247 9.01 43.04 4.38
N ASN A 248 8.97 43.51 5.62
CA ASN A 248 10.14 44.12 6.26
C ASN A 248 11.13 43.08 6.79
N ASP A 249 10.65 41.86 7.06
CA ASP A 249 11.45 40.75 7.59
C ASP A 249 12.00 39.82 6.47
N ALA A 250 11.69 40.10 5.19
CA ALA A 250 12.10 39.34 4.00
C ALA A 250 13.33 39.95 3.34
#